data_437f6e702a44f29d13fcf5916d331c38
#
_entry.id   437f6e702a44f29d13fcf5916d331c38
#
_cell.length_a   1.000
_cell.length_b   1.000
_cell.length_c   1.000
_cell.angle_alpha   90.00
_cell.angle_beta   90.00
_cell.angle_gamma   90.00
#
_symmetry.space_group_name_H-M   'P 1'
#
loop_
_entity.id
_entity.type
_entity.pdbx_description
1 polymer ?
#
loop_
_entity_poly.entity_id
_entity_poly.type
_entity_poly.pdbx_seq_one_letter_code
_entity_poly.pdbx_strand_id
1 'polypeptide(L)'
;LYRSLAEDGEWFDFEIAVRDKNIVIRINGTDVVWYTEPLTPYRTVVHEYKRIGKGPIGVRGKAGKVAFRALQIEPLSLDARNIDDVEMPVNERTDAVIRFQQKNFPVIDYHVHLKGGLTKEMAHQMSLRYGINYGVAPNAGEGGVGRMLADDKEVYEYYDEVKDMPFLRGVQGEGRRWTHTFSQEALNKFDYLFTDAMTIVDHKGRISRIYRKEEVDFSGLTKEQYMDHLVDQTVKILTNEPADIYANPTYLPQEMQADYDKYWTDERIDKVLDVLVEHGIALEINAGLRLPSTKIIRKAKARGIKFTFGTNNANADFGKLEYCLEAVNVC
;
A
#
# COMPACT_ATOMS: atom_id res chain seq x y z
N LEU A 1 -8.34 -7.34 -7.54
CA LEU A 1 -9.01 -7.16 -6.25
C LEU A 1 -8.14 -7.71 -5.15
N TYR A 2 -7.94 -6.95 -4.15
CA TYR A 2 -7.04 -7.21 -3.03
C TYR A 2 -7.84 -7.52 -1.76
N ARG A 3 -9.10 -7.09 -1.69
CA ARG A 3 -10.04 -7.47 -0.64
C ARG A 3 -11.40 -7.78 -1.24
N SER A 4 -11.98 -8.92 -0.88
CA SER A 4 -13.34 -9.26 -1.30
C SER A 4 -14.36 -8.44 -0.54
N LEU A 5 -15.39 -7.94 -1.24
CA LEU A 5 -16.60 -7.38 -0.66
C LEU A 5 -17.71 -8.43 -0.52
N ALA A 6 -17.42 -9.67 -0.87
CA ALA A 6 -18.30 -10.82 -0.71
C ALA A 6 -17.64 -11.81 0.26
N GLU A 7 -18.41 -12.31 1.22
CA GLU A 7 -17.97 -13.32 2.17
C GLU A 7 -18.30 -14.72 1.65
N ASP A 8 -17.42 -15.68 1.95
CA ASP A 8 -17.61 -17.09 1.55
C ASP A 8 -18.86 -17.68 2.26
N GLY A 9 -19.72 -18.27 1.45
CA GLY A 9 -20.97 -18.86 1.93
C GLY A 9 -22.16 -17.90 1.99
N GLU A 10 -21.94 -16.61 1.79
CA GLU A 10 -22.99 -15.60 1.77
C GLU A 10 -23.42 -15.23 0.34
N TRP A 11 -24.67 -14.80 0.20
CA TRP A 11 -25.16 -14.24 -1.05
C TRP A 11 -24.71 -12.79 -1.18
N PHE A 12 -24.29 -12.42 -2.39
CA PHE A 12 -23.96 -11.06 -2.72
C PHE A 12 -24.54 -10.66 -4.08
N ASP A 13 -24.76 -9.37 -4.25
CA ASP A 13 -25.17 -8.81 -5.55
C ASP A 13 -23.96 -8.64 -6.43
N PHE A 14 -24.07 -9.10 -7.68
CA PHE A 14 -23.03 -8.99 -8.67
C PHE A 14 -23.60 -8.36 -9.94
N GLU A 15 -23.15 -7.19 -10.31
CA GLU A 15 -23.60 -6.43 -11.47
C GLU A 15 -22.45 -6.27 -12.48
N ILE A 16 -22.75 -6.43 -13.74
CA ILE A 16 -21.87 -6.06 -14.87
C ILE A 16 -22.63 -5.11 -15.78
N ALA A 17 -22.21 -3.85 -15.83
CA ALA A 17 -22.72 -2.88 -16.79
C ALA A 17 -21.75 -2.75 -17.95
N VAL A 18 -22.24 -2.95 -19.19
CA VAL A 18 -21.44 -2.81 -20.41
C VAL A 18 -22.09 -1.74 -21.29
N ARG A 19 -21.33 -0.71 -21.61
CA ARG A 19 -21.72 0.35 -22.51
C ARG A 19 -20.62 0.59 -23.53
N ASP A 20 -20.90 0.37 -24.79
CA ASP A 20 -19.92 0.45 -25.88
C ASP A 20 -18.62 -0.32 -25.54
N LYS A 21 -17.56 0.40 -25.23
CA LYS A 21 -16.26 -0.17 -24.86
C LYS A 21 -15.97 -0.14 -23.36
N ASN A 22 -16.95 0.28 -22.55
CA ASN A 22 -16.80 0.41 -21.11
C ASN A 22 -17.43 -0.78 -20.39
N ILE A 23 -16.74 -1.29 -19.38
CA ILE A 23 -17.23 -2.29 -18.43
C ILE A 23 -17.09 -1.73 -17.02
N VAL A 24 -18.18 -1.77 -16.27
CA VAL A 24 -18.19 -1.58 -14.82
C VAL A 24 -18.64 -2.86 -14.16
N ILE A 25 -17.93 -3.30 -13.17
CA ILE A 25 -18.33 -4.42 -12.31
C ILE A 25 -18.56 -3.89 -10.91
N ARG A 26 -19.71 -4.29 -10.31
CA ARG A 26 -20.07 -3.96 -8.93
C ARG A 26 -20.28 -5.22 -8.10
N ILE A 27 -19.91 -5.13 -6.85
CA ILE A 27 -20.24 -6.12 -5.81
C ILE A 27 -20.93 -5.37 -4.68
N ASN A 28 -22.15 -5.78 -4.33
CA ASN A 28 -22.97 -5.12 -3.31
C ASN A 28 -23.08 -3.59 -3.54
N GLY A 29 -23.24 -3.17 -4.81
CA GLY A 29 -23.35 -1.76 -5.20
C GLY A 29 -22.03 -0.98 -5.26
N THR A 30 -20.91 -1.56 -4.83
CA THR A 30 -19.61 -0.91 -4.88
C THR A 30 -18.89 -1.26 -6.18
N ASP A 31 -18.40 -0.25 -6.89
CA ASP A 31 -17.60 -0.44 -8.11
C ASP A 31 -16.28 -1.12 -7.76
N VAL A 32 -15.96 -2.23 -8.44
CA VAL A 32 -14.73 -3.01 -8.24
C VAL A 32 -13.87 -3.13 -9.48
N VAL A 33 -14.43 -2.84 -10.66
CA VAL A 33 -13.69 -2.76 -11.91
C VAL A 33 -14.27 -1.63 -12.76
N TRP A 34 -13.39 -0.78 -13.27
CA TRP A 34 -13.63 0.10 -14.39
C TRP A 34 -12.68 -0.28 -15.51
N TYR A 35 -13.22 -0.56 -16.68
CA TYR A 35 -12.41 -0.88 -17.84
C TYR A 35 -12.97 -0.22 -19.08
N THR A 36 -12.13 0.51 -19.80
CA THR A 36 -12.43 1.03 -21.15
C THR A 36 -11.50 0.34 -22.15
N GLU A 37 -12.05 -0.41 -23.10
CA GLU A 37 -11.25 -1.06 -24.12
C GLU A 37 -10.63 -0.02 -25.06
N PRO A 38 -9.30 0.13 -25.09
CA PRO A 38 -8.64 1.09 -25.98
C PRO A 38 -8.74 0.62 -27.46
N LEU A 39 -8.42 1.50 -28.40
CA LEU A 39 -8.41 1.17 -29.83
C LEU A 39 -7.48 -0.01 -30.13
N THR A 40 -6.35 -0.10 -29.43
CA THR A 40 -5.35 -1.15 -29.59
C THR A 40 -5.09 -1.86 -28.27
N PRO A 41 -6.04 -2.63 -27.72
CA PRO A 41 -5.87 -3.29 -26.45
C PRO A 41 -4.78 -4.36 -26.55
N TYR A 42 -4.09 -4.59 -25.43
CA TYR A 42 -3.18 -5.73 -25.32
C TYR A 42 -3.99 -7.02 -25.22
N ARG A 43 -3.65 -7.99 -26.07
CA ARG A 43 -4.18 -9.36 -26.00
C ARG A 43 -3.04 -10.34 -26.24
N THR A 44 -3.08 -11.45 -25.55
CA THR A 44 -2.18 -12.57 -25.88
C THR A 44 -2.58 -13.16 -27.24
N VAL A 45 -1.65 -13.85 -27.91
CA VAL A 45 -1.87 -14.44 -29.22
C VAL A 45 -3.16 -15.29 -29.27
N VAL A 46 -3.41 -16.07 -28.25
CA VAL A 46 -4.61 -16.94 -28.15
C VAL A 46 -5.90 -16.16 -27.87
N HIS A 47 -5.82 -14.87 -27.60
CA HIS A 47 -6.94 -14.00 -27.23
C HIS A 47 -7.02 -12.72 -28.07
N GLU A 48 -6.21 -12.57 -29.12
CA GLU A 48 -6.15 -11.33 -29.90
C GLU A 48 -7.51 -10.96 -30.57
N TYR A 49 -8.35 -11.98 -30.84
CA TYR A 49 -9.70 -11.78 -31.36
C TYR A 49 -10.73 -11.30 -30.33
N LYS A 50 -10.42 -11.38 -29.03
CA LYS A 50 -11.34 -10.97 -27.97
C LYS A 50 -11.43 -9.46 -27.89
N ARG A 51 -12.60 -8.96 -28.31
CA ARG A 51 -12.96 -7.54 -28.28
C ARG A 51 -14.32 -7.39 -27.64
N ILE A 52 -14.53 -6.26 -26.96
CA ILE A 52 -15.86 -5.93 -26.43
C ILE A 52 -16.80 -5.71 -27.62
N GLY A 53 -17.89 -6.43 -27.62
CA GLY A 53 -18.91 -6.39 -28.69
C GLY A 53 -20.15 -7.16 -28.31
N LYS A 54 -21.04 -7.35 -29.28
CA LYS A 54 -22.26 -8.13 -29.09
C LYS A 54 -21.94 -9.63 -29.00
N GLY A 55 -22.58 -10.34 -28.07
CA GLY A 55 -22.41 -11.78 -27.93
C GLY A 55 -23.30 -12.36 -26.81
N PRO A 56 -23.33 -13.67 -26.65
CA PRO A 56 -24.04 -14.31 -25.56
C PRO A 56 -23.37 -14.05 -24.22
N ILE A 57 -24.18 -14.02 -23.16
CA ILE A 57 -23.72 -13.94 -21.78
C ILE A 57 -23.74 -15.35 -21.21
N GLY A 58 -22.68 -15.71 -20.50
CA GLY A 58 -22.57 -16.98 -19.82
C GLY A 58 -21.94 -16.83 -18.43
N VAL A 59 -22.40 -17.63 -17.49
CA VAL A 59 -21.80 -17.76 -16.15
C VAL A 59 -21.09 -19.10 -16.04
N ARG A 60 -19.91 -19.12 -15.39
CA ARG A 60 -19.10 -20.32 -15.22
C ARG A 60 -18.48 -20.38 -13.83
N GLY A 61 -18.76 -21.45 -13.10
CA GLY A 61 -17.98 -21.80 -11.91
C GLY A 61 -16.68 -22.53 -12.30
N LYS A 62 -15.53 -22.14 -11.74
CA LYS A 62 -14.24 -22.76 -12.02
C LYS A 62 -13.84 -23.78 -10.97
N ALA A 63 -14.11 -23.52 -9.70
CA ALA A 63 -13.79 -24.37 -8.56
C ALA A 63 -14.76 -24.10 -7.40
N GLY A 64 -14.94 -25.07 -6.50
CA GLY A 64 -15.83 -24.94 -5.34
C GLY A 64 -17.32 -25.09 -5.70
N LYS A 65 -18.17 -24.80 -4.73
CA LYS A 65 -19.63 -24.74 -4.90
C LYS A 65 -20.03 -23.30 -5.19
N VAL A 66 -20.59 -23.06 -6.36
CA VAL A 66 -21.08 -21.74 -6.77
C VAL A 66 -22.56 -21.90 -7.12
N ALA A 67 -23.40 -20.99 -6.63
CA ALA A 67 -24.79 -20.90 -6.96
C ALA A 67 -25.12 -19.50 -7.54
N PHE A 68 -26.07 -19.47 -8.47
CA PHE A 68 -26.58 -18.23 -9.06
C PHE A 68 -28.09 -18.17 -8.88
N ARG A 69 -28.61 -17.00 -8.56
CA ARG A 69 -30.06 -16.76 -8.47
C ARG A 69 -30.39 -15.38 -9.05
N ALA A 70 -31.68 -15.18 -9.39
CA ALA A 70 -32.21 -13.89 -9.85
C ALA A 70 -31.42 -13.27 -10.98
N LEU A 71 -31.05 -14.08 -12.00
CA LEU A 71 -30.36 -13.57 -13.19
C LEU A 71 -31.29 -12.62 -13.95
N GLN A 72 -30.86 -11.40 -14.15
CA GLN A 72 -31.59 -10.35 -14.84
C GLN A 72 -30.70 -9.72 -15.91
N ILE A 73 -31.27 -9.29 -17.02
CA ILE A 73 -30.61 -8.50 -18.05
C ILE A 73 -31.49 -7.27 -18.32
N GLU A 74 -30.93 -6.11 -18.07
CA GLU A 74 -31.61 -4.83 -18.30
C GLU A 74 -30.86 -4.00 -19.34
N PRO A 75 -31.60 -3.43 -20.33
CA PRO A 75 -31.01 -2.45 -21.24
C PRO A 75 -30.61 -1.20 -20.44
N LEU A 76 -29.39 -0.73 -20.63
CA LEU A 76 -28.97 0.55 -20.04
C LEU A 76 -29.69 1.70 -20.78
N SER A 77 -30.18 2.69 -20.01
CA SER A 77 -30.76 3.90 -20.60
C SER A 77 -29.67 4.68 -21.38
N LEU A 78 -30.09 5.42 -22.41
CA LEU A 78 -29.19 6.29 -23.18
C LEU A 78 -28.56 7.39 -22.31
N ASP A 79 -29.28 7.79 -21.25
CA ASP A 79 -28.85 8.82 -20.30
C ASP A 79 -28.04 8.24 -19.12
N ALA A 80 -27.86 6.92 -19.06
CA ALA A 80 -27.03 6.33 -18.02
C ALA A 80 -25.61 6.89 -18.15
N ARG A 81 -25.09 7.40 -17.04
CA ARG A 81 -23.77 8.03 -16.98
C ARG A 81 -22.73 7.14 -17.64
N ASN A 82 -22.11 7.65 -18.68
CA ASN A 82 -20.99 6.98 -19.33
C ASN A 82 -19.72 7.18 -18.45
N ILE A 83 -18.95 6.12 -18.27
CA ILE A 83 -17.64 6.20 -17.61
C ILE A 83 -16.60 6.80 -18.57
N ASP A 84 -16.99 7.12 -19.81
CA ASP A 84 -16.11 7.72 -20.83
C ASP A 84 -15.44 9.03 -20.40
N ASP A 85 -15.98 9.73 -19.39
CA ASP A 85 -15.30 10.87 -18.76
C ASP A 85 -14.07 10.46 -17.93
N VAL A 86 -13.86 9.16 -17.75
CA VAL A 86 -12.67 8.58 -17.14
C VAL A 86 -11.86 7.88 -18.22
N GLU A 87 -11.27 8.67 -19.10
CA GLU A 87 -10.27 8.16 -20.03
C GLU A 87 -9.18 7.44 -19.22
N MET A 88 -9.02 6.13 -19.50
CA MET A 88 -7.85 5.42 -18.96
C MET A 88 -6.62 5.96 -19.70
N PRO A 89 -5.82 6.85 -19.09
CA PRO A 89 -4.72 7.50 -19.80
C PRO A 89 -3.53 6.56 -20.02
N VAL A 90 -3.75 5.25 -19.89
CA VAL A 90 -2.71 4.23 -19.91
C VAL A 90 -2.68 3.48 -21.24
N ASN A 91 -1.49 3.34 -21.79
CA ASN A 91 -1.23 2.47 -22.91
C ASN A 91 -0.94 1.05 -22.38
N GLU A 92 -1.87 0.12 -22.57
CA GLU A 92 -1.77 -1.27 -22.07
C GLU A 92 -0.50 -2.01 -22.52
N ARG A 93 0.18 -1.55 -23.57
CA ARG A 93 1.43 -2.14 -24.07
C ARG A 93 2.68 -1.62 -23.38
N THR A 94 2.63 -0.41 -22.86
CA THR A 94 3.81 0.28 -22.31
C THR A 94 3.68 0.60 -20.83
N ASP A 95 2.45 0.66 -20.31
CA ASP A 95 2.22 0.94 -18.90
C ASP A 95 2.83 -0.13 -18.00
N ALA A 96 3.64 0.30 -17.03
CA ALA A 96 4.39 -0.59 -16.18
C ALA A 96 3.49 -1.39 -15.23
N VAL A 97 2.43 -0.76 -14.68
CA VAL A 97 1.47 -1.41 -13.77
C VAL A 97 0.75 -2.53 -14.50
N ILE A 98 0.21 -2.25 -15.70
CA ILE A 98 -0.48 -3.25 -16.51
C ILE A 98 0.46 -4.41 -16.88
N ARG A 99 1.71 -4.11 -17.26
CA ARG A 99 2.69 -5.14 -17.59
C ARG A 99 3.02 -6.06 -16.42
N PHE A 100 3.07 -5.55 -15.20
CA PHE A 100 3.23 -6.38 -14.00
C PHE A 100 1.98 -7.22 -13.72
N GLN A 101 0.80 -6.64 -13.85
CA GLN A 101 -0.47 -7.38 -13.68
C GLN A 101 -0.61 -8.51 -14.69
N GLN A 102 -0.19 -8.32 -15.94
CA GLN A 102 -0.18 -9.36 -16.97
C GLN A 102 0.73 -10.55 -16.61
N LYS A 103 1.72 -10.33 -15.76
CA LYS A 103 2.60 -11.36 -15.19
C LYS A 103 2.06 -11.95 -13.88
N ASN A 104 0.80 -11.68 -13.53
CA ASN A 104 0.19 -12.02 -12.24
C ASN A 104 0.91 -11.41 -11.03
N PHE A 105 1.55 -10.25 -11.22
CA PHE A 105 2.16 -9.47 -10.16
C PHE A 105 1.20 -8.33 -9.77
N PRO A 106 0.48 -8.43 -8.65
CA PRO A 106 -0.41 -7.36 -8.21
C PRO A 106 0.41 -6.16 -7.74
N VAL A 107 0.05 -4.97 -8.23
CA VAL A 107 0.66 -3.73 -7.77
C VAL A 107 -0.19 -3.16 -6.65
N ILE A 108 0.39 -3.08 -5.46
CA ILE A 108 -0.29 -2.61 -4.24
C ILE A 108 0.59 -1.56 -3.58
N ASP A 109 0.01 -0.39 -3.29
CA ASP A 109 0.61 0.63 -2.44
C ASP A 109 0.10 0.42 -1.01
N TYR A 110 0.96 -0.08 -0.11
CA TYR A 110 0.60 -0.41 1.27
C TYR A 110 0.69 0.78 2.23
N HIS A 111 1.10 1.97 1.76
CA HIS A 111 1.38 3.10 2.62
C HIS A 111 0.64 4.36 2.16
N VAL A 112 -0.69 4.32 2.23
CA VAL A 112 -1.57 5.43 1.86
C VAL A 112 -2.31 5.95 3.09
N HIS A 113 -2.29 7.27 3.28
CA HIS A 113 -3.01 7.96 4.34
C HIS A 113 -4.15 8.80 3.79
N LEU A 114 -5.33 8.72 4.40
CA LEU A 114 -6.46 9.60 4.09
C LEU A 114 -6.22 10.98 4.74
N LYS A 115 -5.39 11.79 4.09
CA LYS A 115 -4.99 13.12 4.56
C LYS A 115 -4.81 14.12 3.42
N GLY A 116 -4.69 15.40 3.75
CA GLY A 116 -4.41 16.44 2.75
C GLY A 116 -5.46 16.56 1.65
N GLY A 117 -6.74 16.31 1.99
CA GLY A 117 -7.86 16.34 1.06
C GLY A 117 -8.17 15.02 0.37
N LEU A 118 -7.35 13.97 0.58
CA LEU A 118 -7.65 12.64 0.07
C LEU A 118 -8.76 11.97 0.88
N THR A 119 -9.91 11.68 0.25
CA THR A 119 -10.99 10.90 0.85
C THR A 119 -10.91 9.44 0.43
N LYS A 120 -11.61 8.55 1.14
CA LYS A 120 -11.67 7.13 0.80
C LYS A 120 -12.30 6.90 -0.58
N GLU A 121 -13.30 7.70 -0.95
CA GLU A 121 -13.96 7.65 -2.25
C GLU A 121 -13.00 8.05 -3.38
N MET A 122 -12.22 9.13 -3.19
CA MET A 122 -11.19 9.55 -4.14
C MET A 122 -10.13 8.48 -4.31
N ALA A 123 -9.62 7.91 -3.20
CA ALA A 123 -8.64 6.83 -3.23
C ALA A 123 -9.19 5.62 -3.99
N HIS A 124 -10.46 5.25 -3.75
CA HIS A 124 -11.12 4.16 -4.45
C HIS A 124 -11.23 4.42 -5.96
N GLN A 125 -11.69 5.60 -6.36
CA GLN A 125 -11.76 5.99 -7.77
C GLN A 125 -10.39 5.94 -8.46
N MET A 126 -9.33 6.40 -7.78
CA MET A 126 -7.98 6.32 -8.32
C MET A 126 -7.49 4.87 -8.44
N SER A 127 -7.83 4.00 -7.49
CA SER A 127 -7.55 2.56 -7.58
C SER A 127 -8.20 1.95 -8.84
N LEU A 128 -9.48 2.25 -9.08
CA LEU A 128 -10.21 1.78 -10.26
C LEU A 128 -9.60 2.32 -11.56
N ARG A 129 -9.19 3.60 -11.55
CA ARG A 129 -8.66 4.30 -12.72
C ARG A 129 -7.27 3.82 -13.12
N TYR A 130 -6.38 3.61 -12.17
CA TYR A 130 -4.97 3.29 -12.43
C TYR A 130 -4.65 1.81 -12.28
N GLY A 131 -5.58 1.00 -11.76
CA GLY A 131 -5.35 -0.42 -11.54
C GLY A 131 -4.34 -0.71 -10.42
N ILE A 132 -4.07 0.25 -9.54
CA ILE A 132 -3.23 0.11 -8.36
C ILE A 132 -4.12 -0.16 -7.17
N ASN A 133 -3.84 -1.20 -6.41
CA ASN A 133 -4.54 -1.47 -5.16
C ASN A 133 -3.91 -0.66 -4.02
N TYR A 134 -4.71 -0.26 -3.03
CA TYR A 134 -4.23 0.53 -1.91
C TYR A 134 -4.44 -0.18 -0.58
N GLY A 135 -3.46 -0.02 0.30
CA GLY A 135 -3.60 -0.24 1.72
C GLY A 135 -3.70 1.11 2.41
N VAL A 136 -4.82 1.37 3.05
CA VAL A 136 -5.11 2.64 3.71
C VAL A 136 -4.86 2.51 5.20
N ALA A 137 -4.08 3.42 5.76
CA ALA A 137 -3.64 3.36 7.14
C ALA A 137 -3.80 4.71 7.87
N PRO A 138 -4.41 4.73 9.06
CA PRO A 138 -4.21 5.79 10.02
C PRO A 138 -2.88 5.58 10.76
N ASN A 139 -2.44 6.59 11.50
CA ASN A 139 -1.32 6.46 12.41
C ASN A 139 -1.80 6.04 13.81
N ALA A 140 -0.92 5.42 14.58
CA ALA A 140 -1.15 5.04 15.95
C ALA A 140 0.06 5.39 16.82
N GLY A 141 -0.17 5.80 18.07
CA GLY A 141 0.87 6.17 19.01
C GLY A 141 0.91 7.68 19.30
N GLU A 142 1.87 8.08 20.13
CA GLU A 142 1.99 9.48 20.56
C GLU A 142 2.89 10.29 19.63
N GLY A 143 2.46 11.49 19.27
CA GLY A 143 3.28 12.48 18.58
C GLY A 143 3.42 12.34 17.07
N GLY A 144 2.61 11.50 16.44
CA GLY A 144 2.56 11.36 14.98
C GLY A 144 1.88 12.53 14.28
N VAL A 145 1.74 12.42 12.96
CA VAL A 145 1.08 13.40 12.09
C VAL A 145 -0.10 12.77 11.36
N GLY A 146 -1.13 13.57 11.07
CA GLY A 146 -2.34 13.09 10.41
C GLY A 146 -3.36 12.52 11.40
N ARG A 147 -4.18 11.56 10.95
CA ARG A 147 -5.15 10.91 11.82
C ARG A 147 -4.44 9.91 12.73
N MET A 148 -4.45 10.19 14.03
CA MET A 148 -3.90 9.34 15.08
C MET A 148 -5.03 8.57 15.75
N LEU A 149 -4.84 7.27 15.98
CA LEU A 149 -5.70 6.45 16.81
C LEU A 149 -5.11 6.40 18.22
N ALA A 150 -5.92 6.74 19.22
CA ALA A 150 -5.46 6.85 20.60
C ALA A 150 -5.95 5.69 21.50
N ASP A 151 -6.99 4.96 21.10
CA ASP A 151 -7.57 3.85 21.85
C ASP A 151 -8.36 2.87 20.96
N ASP A 152 -8.84 1.79 21.55
CA ASP A 152 -9.64 0.77 20.87
C ASP A 152 -10.93 1.33 20.27
N LYS A 153 -11.55 2.31 20.91
CA LYS A 153 -12.79 2.92 20.42
C LYS A 153 -12.54 3.59 19.06
N GLU A 154 -11.46 4.36 18.95
CA GLU A 154 -11.09 5.01 17.69
C GLU A 154 -10.72 4.00 16.60
N VAL A 155 -10.15 2.84 16.95
CA VAL A 155 -9.93 1.73 16.03
C VAL A 155 -11.25 1.22 15.46
N TYR A 156 -12.26 0.99 16.32
CA TYR A 156 -13.57 0.51 15.86
C TYR A 156 -14.30 1.55 15.01
N GLU A 157 -14.23 2.83 15.38
CA GLU A 157 -14.78 3.93 14.59
C GLU A 157 -14.12 4.02 13.20
N TYR A 158 -12.80 3.91 13.14
CA TYR A 158 -12.08 3.87 11.86
C TYR A 158 -12.44 2.64 11.04
N TYR A 159 -12.52 1.47 11.67
CA TYR A 159 -12.95 0.25 11.00
C TYR A 159 -14.32 0.41 10.36
N ASP A 160 -15.30 0.94 11.11
CA ASP A 160 -16.66 1.16 10.61
C ASP A 160 -16.69 2.16 9.43
N GLU A 161 -15.81 3.14 9.43
CA GLU A 161 -15.69 4.10 8.32
C GLU A 161 -15.22 3.45 7.00
N VAL A 162 -14.32 2.46 7.08
CA VAL A 162 -13.65 1.91 5.89
C VAL A 162 -14.00 0.46 5.56
N LYS A 163 -14.79 -0.24 6.40
CA LYS A 163 -15.07 -1.68 6.25
C LYS A 163 -15.73 -2.05 4.92
N ASP A 164 -16.54 -1.14 4.35
CA ASP A 164 -17.27 -1.34 3.10
C ASP A 164 -16.44 -0.99 1.85
N MET A 165 -15.20 -0.54 2.06
CA MET A 165 -14.29 -0.23 0.97
C MET A 165 -13.40 -1.44 0.65
N PRO A 166 -13.04 -1.67 -0.62
CA PRO A 166 -12.19 -2.80 -1.02
C PRO A 166 -10.71 -2.58 -0.74
N PHE A 167 -10.37 -1.74 0.22
CA PHE A 167 -8.98 -1.50 0.63
C PHE A 167 -8.45 -2.59 1.54
N LEU A 168 -7.13 -2.79 1.51
CA LEU A 168 -6.42 -3.35 2.64
C LEU A 168 -6.35 -2.29 3.75
N ARG A 169 -6.57 -2.69 4.97
CA ARG A 169 -6.57 -1.82 6.15
C ARG A 169 -5.27 -2.00 6.90
N GLY A 170 -4.41 -1.00 6.83
CA GLY A 170 -3.19 -0.95 7.62
C GLY A 170 -3.34 -0.09 8.85
N VAL A 171 -2.35 -0.14 9.74
CA VAL A 171 -2.09 0.87 10.75
C VAL A 171 -0.59 1.11 10.87
N GLN A 172 -0.19 2.37 10.87
CA GLN A 172 1.20 2.77 11.08
C GLN A 172 1.46 3.05 12.56
N GLY A 173 2.28 2.19 13.17
CA GLY A 173 2.82 2.46 14.49
C GLY A 173 3.88 3.56 14.41
N GLU A 174 3.51 4.77 14.80
CA GLU A 174 4.38 5.94 14.87
C GLU A 174 4.45 6.45 16.31
N GLY A 175 5.51 7.10 16.69
CA GLY A 175 5.55 7.81 17.99
C GLY A 175 5.79 6.95 19.20
N ARG A 176 6.17 5.69 19.08
CA ARG A 176 6.46 4.74 20.19
C ARG A 176 5.26 4.52 21.15
N ARG A 177 5.32 3.49 21.97
CA ARG A 177 4.29 3.06 22.93
C ARG A 177 2.93 2.66 22.31
N TRP A 178 2.75 2.74 21.00
CA TRP A 178 1.49 2.36 20.36
C TRP A 178 1.07 0.91 20.67
N THR A 179 2.03 0.01 20.87
CA THR A 179 1.81 -1.41 21.22
C THR A 179 1.12 -1.63 22.56
N HIS A 180 1.09 -0.64 23.43
CA HIS A 180 0.44 -0.70 24.74
C HIS A 180 -0.90 0.04 24.78
N THR A 181 -1.28 0.67 23.67
CA THR A 181 -2.47 1.51 23.57
C THR A 181 -3.70 0.69 23.18
N PHE A 182 -3.50 -0.40 22.42
CA PHE A 182 -4.58 -1.16 21.82
C PHE A 182 -4.63 -2.60 22.33
N SER A 183 -5.85 -3.14 22.44
CA SER A 183 -6.06 -4.57 22.63
C SER A 183 -5.71 -5.34 21.36
N GLN A 184 -5.39 -6.61 21.53
CA GLN A 184 -5.18 -7.51 20.37
C GLN A 184 -6.43 -7.63 19.50
N GLU A 185 -7.62 -7.54 20.11
CA GLU A 185 -8.89 -7.58 19.39
C GLU A 185 -9.06 -6.38 18.47
N ALA A 186 -8.68 -5.18 18.93
CA ALA A 186 -8.69 -3.98 18.12
C ALA A 186 -7.65 -4.07 16.99
N LEU A 187 -6.42 -4.51 17.28
CA LEU A 187 -5.38 -4.69 16.26
C LEU A 187 -5.78 -5.71 15.18
N ASN A 188 -6.54 -6.74 15.53
CA ASN A 188 -7.05 -7.72 14.57
C ASN A 188 -8.09 -7.17 13.57
N LYS A 189 -8.50 -5.89 13.70
CA LYS A 189 -9.32 -5.21 12.67
C LYS A 189 -8.51 -4.78 11.46
N PHE A 190 -7.19 -4.72 11.59
CA PHE A 190 -6.28 -4.39 10.50
C PHE A 190 -5.83 -5.65 9.76
N ASP A 191 -5.60 -5.51 8.48
CA ASP A 191 -5.09 -6.58 7.62
C ASP A 191 -3.55 -6.70 7.72
N TYR A 192 -2.87 -5.62 8.15
CA TYR A 192 -1.43 -5.56 8.41
C TYR A 192 -1.07 -4.39 9.32
N LEU A 193 0.05 -4.55 10.01
CA LEU A 193 0.64 -3.54 10.88
C LEU A 193 2.01 -3.14 10.32
N PHE A 194 2.34 -1.86 10.37
CA PHE A 194 3.67 -1.42 9.98
C PHE A 194 4.21 -0.35 10.90
N THR A 195 5.51 -0.32 11.05
CA THR A 195 6.22 0.66 11.88
C THR A 195 7.40 1.23 11.14
N ASP A 196 7.88 2.37 11.58
CA ASP A 196 9.09 2.99 11.08
C ASP A 196 10.06 3.35 12.21
N ALA A 197 11.25 3.80 11.83
CA ALA A 197 12.25 4.31 12.74
C ALA A 197 12.49 5.82 12.56
N MET A 198 11.46 6.55 12.09
CA MET A 198 11.54 8.01 11.95
C MET A 198 11.27 8.76 13.25
N THR A 199 10.68 8.07 14.23
CA THR A 199 10.52 8.55 15.61
C THR A 199 11.29 7.63 16.55
N ILE A 200 12.34 8.13 17.18
CA ILE A 200 13.26 7.36 18.04
C ILE A 200 13.35 7.99 19.42
N VAL A 201 13.96 7.25 20.35
CA VAL A 201 14.46 7.82 21.60
C VAL A 201 15.91 8.27 21.36
N ASP A 202 16.19 9.56 21.49
CA ASP A 202 17.54 10.09 21.30
C ASP A 202 18.52 9.67 22.43
N HIS A 203 19.79 9.99 22.26
CA HIS A 203 20.86 9.66 23.24
C HIS A 203 20.68 10.35 24.60
N LYS A 204 19.76 11.29 24.73
CA LYS A 204 19.38 11.95 25.98
C LYS A 204 18.06 11.43 26.55
N GLY A 205 17.48 10.39 25.97
CA GLY A 205 16.24 9.78 26.41
C GLY A 205 14.97 10.52 26.00
N ARG A 206 15.04 11.46 25.05
CA ARG A 206 13.89 12.24 24.57
C ARG A 206 13.34 11.62 23.28
N ILE A 207 12.04 11.76 23.04
CA ILE A 207 11.44 11.43 21.75
C ILE A 207 11.96 12.44 20.71
N SER A 208 12.46 11.92 19.59
CA SER A 208 12.99 12.71 18.47
C SER A 208 12.43 12.19 17.16
N ARG A 209 11.74 13.05 16.43
CA ARG A 209 11.26 12.78 15.06
C ARG A 209 12.36 13.22 14.09
N ILE A 210 13.10 12.27 13.55
CA ILE A 210 14.30 12.56 12.76
C ILE A 210 14.02 13.26 11.43
N TYR A 211 12.75 13.35 11.02
CA TYR A 211 12.30 14.16 9.89
C TYR A 211 12.04 15.63 10.24
N ARG A 212 12.15 15.99 11.54
CA ARG A 212 12.07 17.36 12.02
C ARG A 212 13.45 17.83 12.47
N LYS A 213 14.01 18.74 11.70
CA LYS A 213 15.37 19.24 11.95
C LYS A 213 15.56 19.76 13.37
N GLU A 214 14.57 20.44 13.91
CA GLU A 214 14.59 21.04 15.26
C GLU A 214 14.58 20.01 16.41
N GLU A 215 14.24 18.76 16.12
CA GLU A 215 14.22 17.68 17.09
C GLU A 215 15.46 16.79 17.02
N VAL A 216 16.29 16.96 16.01
CA VAL A 216 17.53 16.21 15.84
C VAL A 216 18.66 16.84 16.65
N ASP A 217 19.26 16.07 17.55
CA ASP A 217 20.32 16.58 18.45
C ASP A 217 21.60 15.76 18.27
N PHE A 218 22.61 16.39 17.70
CA PHE A 218 23.96 15.80 17.55
C PHE A 218 24.91 16.18 18.68
N SER A 219 24.46 16.97 19.67
CA SER A 219 25.36 17.47 20.73
C SER A 219 25.98 16.34 21.55
N GLY A 220 27.32 16.34 21.63
CA GLY A 220 28.08 15.30 22.30
C GLY A 220 28.32 14.02 21.50
N LEU A 221 27.86 13.96 20.26
CA LEU A 221 28.08 12.82 19.34
C LEU A 221 28.70 13.28 18.03
N THR A 222 29.51 12.43 17.45
CA THR A 222 29.80 12.52 16.00
C THR A 222 28.61 12.01 15.21
N LYS A 223 28.53 12.34 13.90
CA LYS A 223 27.47 11.81 13.04
C LYS A 223 27.54 10.29 12.90
N GLU A 224 28.72 9.70 12.96
CA GLU A 224 28.92 8.25 12.98
C GLU A 224 28.33 7.63 14.25
N GLN A 225 28.58 8.21 15.42
CA GLN A 225 28.00 7.76 16.70
C GLN A 225 26.47 7.94 16.72
N TYR A 226 25.96 9.04 16.16
CA TYR A 226 24.53 9.23 16.00
C TYR A 226 23.92 8.15 15.09
N MET A 227 24.61 7.80 14.01
CA MET A 227 24.17 6.75 13.10
C MET A 227 24.12 5.38 13.77
N ASP A 228 25.13 5.05 14.59
CA ASP A 228 25.15 3.82 15.37
C ASP A 228 23.95 3.76 16.32
N HIS A 229 23.67 4.88 17.01
CA HIS A 229 22.50 5.00 17.87
C HIS A 229 21.19 4.85 17.09
N LEU A 230 21.06 5.46 15.90
CA LEU A 230 19.89 5.33 15.04
C LEU A 230 19.65 3.87 14.62
N VAL A 231 20.71 3.16 14.24
CA VAL A 231 20.65 1.72 13.92
C VAL A 231 20.20 0.90 15.12
N ASP A 232 20.77 1.15 16.30
CA ASP A 232 20.39 0.44 17.53
C ASP A 232 18.92 0.71 17.90
N GLN A 233 18.45 1.95 17.74
CA GLN A 233 17.02 2.27 17.94
C GLN A 233 16.14 1.57 16.91
N THR A 234 16.55 1.53 15.65
CA THR A 234 15.82 0.81 14.58
C THR A 234 15.69 -0.67 14.91
N VAL A 235 16.81 -1.32 15.28
CA VAL A 235 16.82 -2.73 15.71
C VAL A 235 15.89 -2.94 16.90
N LYS A 236 15.98 -2.08 17.92
CA LYS A 236 15.12 -2.17 19.11
C LYS A 236 13.63 -2.04 18.78
N ILE A 237 13.27 -1.12 17.89
CA ILE A 237 11.90 -0.93 17.44
C ILE A 237 11.40 -2.19 16.74
N LEU A 238 12.13 -2.66 15.74
CA LEU A 238 11.73 -3.82 14.92
C LEU A 238 11.68 -5.13 15.70
N THR A 239 12.48 -5.24 16.78
CA THR A 239 12.46 -6.41 17.68
C THR A 239 11.26 -6.40 18.63
N ASN A 240 10.81 -5.22 19.07
CA ASN A 240 9.83 -5.13 20.16
C ASN A 240 8.43 -4.73 19.73
N GLU A 241 8.26 -4.22 18.50
CA GLU A 241 6.96 -3.81 17.98
C GLU A 241 6.43 -4.84 16.99
N PRO A 242 5.17 -5.31 17.13
CA PRO A 242 4.57 -6.23 16.18
C PRO A 242 4.35 -5.51 14.85
N ALA A 243 5.17 -5.80 13.86
CA ALA A 243 5.06 -5.20 12.55
C ALA A 243 5.22 -6.24 11.44
N ASP A 244 4.36 -6.15 10.44
CA ASP A 244 4.47 -6.93 9.21
C ASP A 244 5.42 -6.25 8.21
N ILE A 245 5.57 -4.92 8.31
CA ILE A 245 6.35 -4.11 7.36
C ILE A 245 7.21 -3.08 8.11
N TYR A 246 8.49 -3.00 7.75
CA TYR A 246 9.36 -1.88 8.08
C TYR A 246 9.20 -0.78 7.03
N ALA A 247 8.48 0.28 7.39
CA ALA A 247 8.15 1.40 6.52
C ALA A 247 9.20 2.53 6.61
N ASN A 248 9.20 3.43 5.60
CA ASN A 248 10.15 4.54 5.50
C ASN A 248 11.60 4.11 5.80
N PRO A 249 12.05 2.97 5.27
CA PRO A 249 13.27 2.34 5.77
C PRO A 249 14.49 3.20 5.48
N THR A 250 15.44 3.15 6.39
CA THR A 250 16.76 3.76 6.22
C THR A 250 16.75 5.29 6.07
N TYR A 251 15.67 5.94 6.50
CA TYR A 251 15.60 7.41 6.50
C TYR A 251 16.70 8.00 7.37
N LEU A 252 17.27 9.12 6.93
CA LEU A 252 18.31 9.87 7.66
C LEU A 252 17.85 11.31 7.92
N PRO A 253 18.27 11.92 9.04
CA PRO A 253 18.12 13.35 9.23
C PRO A 253 18.70 14.16 8.07
N GLN A 254 18.12 15.33 7.80
CA GLN A 254 18.48 16.17 6.64
C GLN A 254 19.99 16.41 6.54
N GLU A 255 20.67 16.62 7.67
CA GLU A 255 22.10 16.90 7.76
C GLU A 255 23.00 15.72 7.38
N MET A 256 22.40 14.52 7.22
CA MET A 256 23.12 13.29 6.87
C MET A 256 22.74 12.73 5.49
N GLN A 257 21.65 13.19 4.90
CA GLN A 257 21.11 12.62 3.65
C GLN A 257 22.08 12.70 2.48
N ALA A 258 22.87 13.78 2.38
CA ALA A 258 23.86 13.95 1.30
C ALA A 258 24.93 12.85 1.29
N ASP A 259 25.24 12.28 2.44
CA ASP A 259 26.22 11.23 2.63
C ASP A 259 25.59 9.88 2.95
N TYR A 260 24.40 9.60 2.41
CA TYR A 260 23.59 8.44 2.71
C TYR A 260 24.39 7.11 2.69
N ASP A 261 25.09 6.84 1.60
CA ASP A 261 25.87 5.60 1.42
C ASP A 261 27.07 5.50 2.38
N LYS A 262 27.61 6.63 2.83
CA LYS A 262 28.66 6.69 3.83
C LYS A 262 28.14 6.21 5.19
N TYR A 263 26.95 6.63 5.58
CA TYR A 263 26.37 6.28 6.88
C TYR A 263 25.74 4.90 6.87
N TRP A 264 25.12 4.47 5.77
CA TRP A 264 24.58 3.12 5.60
C TRP A 264 25.69 2.16 5.11
N THR A 265 26.63 1.86 6.03
CA THR A 265 27.69 0.84 5.81
C THR A 265 27.08 -0.55 5.71
N ASP A 266 27.82 -1.50 5.15
CA ASP A 266 27.37 -2.89 5.05
C ASP A 266 27.05 -3.49 6.42
N GLU A 267 27.86 -3.20 7.45
CA GLU A 267 27.64 -3.68 8.81
C GLU A 267 26.33 -3.16 9.41
N ARG A 268 26.02 -1.87 9.25
CA ARG A 268 24.79 -1.26 9.77
C ARG A 268 23.57 -1.77 9.02
N ILE A 269 23.68 -1.93 7.71
CA ILE A 269 22.63 -2.54 6.87
C ILE A 269 22.36 -3.97 7.36
N ASP A 270 23.40 -4.77 7.55
CA ASP A 270 23.29 -6.18 7.93
C ASP A 270 22.59 -6.33 9.28
N LYS A 271 22.94 -5.50 10.29
CA LYS A 271 22.22 -5.47 11.58
C LYS A 271 20.71 -5.30 11.44
N VAL A 272 20.26 -4.37 10.58
CA VAL A 272 18.81 -4.13 10.37
C VAL A 272 18.18 -5.29 9.60
N LEU A 273 18.82 -5.75 8.52
CA LEU A 273 18.29 -6.83 7.71
C LEU A 273 18.19 -8.16 8.47
N ASP A 274 19.12 -8.44 9.37
CA ASP A 274 19.11 -9.65 10.20
C ASP A 274 17.85 -9.69 11.10
N VAL A 275 17.47 -8.54 11.68
CA VAL A 275 16.21 -8.42 12.45
C VAL A 275 14.98 -8.64 11.57
N LEU A 276 14.96 -8.10 10.34
CA LEU A 276 13.85 -8.33 9.42
C LEU A 276 13.70 -9.83 9.09
N VAL A 277 14.81 -10.55 8.91
CA VAL A 277 14.80 -12.00 8.68
C VAL A 277 14.30 -12.74 9.91
N GLU A 278 14.83 -12.41 11.10
CA GLU A 278 14.50 -13.07 12.36
C GLU A 278 13.00 -12.97 12.68
N HIS A 279 12.40 -11.79 12.46
CA HIS A 279 11.00 -11.53 12.76
C HIS A 279 10.05 -11.69 11.57
N GLY A 280 10.56 -12.01 10.38
CA GLY A 280 9.74 -12.19 9.17
C GLY A 280 9.11 -10.90 8.65
N ILE A 281 9.72 -9.74 8.96
CA ILE A 281 9.23 -8.40 8.59
C ILE A 281 9.58 -8.11 7.13
N ALA A 282 8.60 -7.64 6.36
CA ALA A 282 8.83 -7.18 5.00
C ALA A 282 9.48 -5.78 4.97
N LEU A 283 10.27 -5.52 3.94
CA LEU A 283 10.92 -4.23 3.72
C LEU A 283 10.11 -3.38 2.73
N GLU A 284 9.68 -2.20 3.14
CA GLU A 284 9.05 -1.26 2.22
C GLU A 284 10.06 -0.74 1.19
N ILE A 285 9.63 -0.62 -0.06
CA ILE A 285 10.25 0.24 -1.06
C ILE A 285 9.38 1.49 -1.14
N ASN A 286 9.88 2.59 -0.56
CA ASN A 286 9.16 3.85 -0.48
C ASN A 286 9.43 4.69 -1.73
N ALA A 287 8.40 4.92 -2.54
CA ALA A 287 8.52 5.66 -3.79
C ALA A 287 8.70 7.17 -3.56
N GLY A 288 8.01 7.72 -2.57
CA GLY A 288 8.07 9.15 -2.24
C GLY A 288 9.44 9.60 -1.77
N LEU A 289 10.07 8.80 -0.92
CA LEU A 289 11.40 9.05 -0.37
C LEU A 289 12.54 8.44 -1.22
N ARG A 290 12.22 7.54 -2.17
CA ARG A 290 13.18 6.74 -2.96
C ARG A 290 14.12 5.93 -2.07
N LEU A 291 13.56 5.29 -1.05
CA LEU A 291 14.26 4.48 -0.04
C LEU A 291 13.71 3.04 -0.01
N PRO A 292 14.53 2.07 0.41
CA PRO A 292 15.98 2.15 0.62
C PRO A 292 16.75 2.19 -0.71
N SER A 293 18.07 2.41 -0.67
CA SER A 293 18.89 2.38 -1.88
C SER A 293 18.89 1.00 -2.55
N THR A 294 19.20 0.95 -3.84
CA THR A 294 19.27 -0.31 -4.59
C THR A 294 20.31 -1.30 -4.04
N LYS A 295 21.36 -0.80 -3.38
CA LYS A 295 22.33 -1.62 -2.63
C LYS A 295 21.64 -2.42 -1.54
N ILE A 296 20.83 -1.75 -0.73
CA ILE A 296 20.09 -2.37 0.38
C ILE A 296 19.02 -3.34 -0.13
N ILE A 297 18.29 -2.97 -1.20
CA ILE A 297 17.31 -3.84 -1.84
C ILE A 297 17.95 -5.16 -2.29
N ARG A 298 19.11 -5.11 -2.94
CA ARG A 298 19.85 -6.33 -3.36
C ARG A 298 20.27 -7.19 -2.17
N LYS A 299 20.78 -6.57 -1.09
CA LYS A 299 21.17 -7.29 0.14
C LYS A 299 19.95 -7.94 0.81
N ALA A 300 18.83 -7.24 0.90
CA ALA A 300 17.58 -7.75 1.45
C ALA A 300 17.04 -8.94 0.63
N LYS A 301 17.03 -8.81 -0.70
CA LYS A 301 16.64 -9.90 -1.59
C LYS A 301 17.51 -11.14 -1.40
N ALA A 302 18.84 -10.98 -1.32
CA ALA A 302 19.76 -12.09 -1.12
C ALA A 302 19.51 -12.85 0.18
N ARG A 303 18.86 -12.21 1.18
CA ARG A 303 18.42 -12.82 2.45
C ARG A 303 16.99 -13.39 2.41
N GLY A 304 16.29 -13.30 1.28
CA GLY A 304 14.91 -13.77 1.15
C GLY A 304 13.87 -12.86 1.78
N ILE A 305 14.22 -11.62 2.14
CA ILE A 305 13.28 -10.63 2.69
C ILE A 305 12.22 -10.30 1.63
N LYS A 306 10.96 -10.27 2.03
CA LYS A 306 9.84 -9.84 1.19
C LYS A 306 9.80 -8.33 1.09
N PHE A 307 9.20 -7.82 0.00
CA PHE A 307 9.07 -6.38 -0.23
C PHE A 307 7.62 -5.97 -0.34
N THR A 308 7.35 -4.74 0.10
CA THR A 308 6.10 -4.02 -0.16
C THR A 308 6.39 -2.70 -0.86
N PHE A 309 5.38 -2.13 -1.51
CA PHE A 309 5.48 -0.78 -2.08
C PHE A 309 4.72 0.20 -1.20
N GLY A 310 5.23 1.43 -1.10
CA GLY A 310 4.58 2.50 -0.37
C GLY A 310 4.88 3.87 -0.97
N THR A 311 3.89 4.76 -0.99
CA THR A 311 4.09 6.16 -1.37
C THR A 311 4.23 7.09 -0.17
N ASN A 312 3.65 6.76 0.98
CA ASN A 312 3.57 7.64 2.14
C ASN A 312 3.14 9.07 1.73
N ASN A 313 1.95 9.17 1.15
CA ASN A 313 1.46 10.43 0.59
C ASN A 313 1.35 11.55 1.63
N ALA A 314 1.74 12.76 1.24
CA ALA A 314 1.56 13.96 2.05
C ALA A 314 0.19 14.64 1.84
N ASN A 315 -0.41 14.44 0.68
CA ASN A 315 -1.67 15.04 0.23
C ASN A 315 -2.43 14.07 -0.69
N ALA A 316 -3.41 14.57 -1.42
CA ALA A 316 -4.19 13.77 -2.37
C ALA A 316 -3.43 13.34 -3.64
N ASP A 317 -2.22 13.82 -3.87
CA ASP A 317 -1.36 13.41 -4.98
C ASP A 317 -0.52 12.18 -4.55
N PHE A 318 -1.01 10.99 -4.86
CA PHE A 318 -0.41 9.71 -4.45
C PHE A 318 -0.43 8.68 -5.59
N GLY A 319 0.06 7.48 -5.33
CA GLY A 319 0.07 6.37 -6.31
C GLY A 319 1.22 6.46 -7.32
N LYS A 320 2.19 7.33 -7.10
CA LYS A 320 3.41 7.45 -7.93
C LYS A 320 4.43 6.40 -7.48
N LEU A 321 4.40 5.24 -8.10
CA LEU A 321 5.21 4.06 -7.73
C LEU A 321 6.43 3.84 -8.63
N GLU A 322 6.88 4.84 -9.37
CA GLU A 322 7.96 4.70 -10.35
C GLU A 322 9.21 4.05 -9.74
N TYR A 323 9.66 4.54 -8.57
CA TYR A 323 10.83 3.95 -7.90
C TYR A 323 10.62 2.50 -7.49
N CYS A 324 9.41 2.16 -7.01
CA CYS A 324 9.07 0.78 -6.67
C CYS A 324 9.13 -0.13 -7.89
N LEU A 325 8.57 0.33 -9.02
CA LEU A 325 8.55 -0.44 -10.27
C LEU A 325 9.95 -0.56 -10.88
N GLU A 326 10.80 0.47 -10.75
CA GLU A 326 12.22 0.40 -11.10
C GLU A 326 12.95 -0.65 -10.25
N ALA A 327 12.66 -0.69 -8.94
CA ALA A 327 13.29 -1.61 -8.00
C ALA A 327 12.97 -3.09 -8.29
N VAL A 328 11.82 -3.41 -8.88
CA VAL A 328 11.48 -4.78 -9.30
C VAL A 328 12.49 -5.29 -10.33
N ASN A 329 13.05 -4.42 -11.17
CA ASN A 329 14.08 -4.81 -12.15
C ASN A 329 15.46 -5.05 -11.48
N VAL A 330 15.65 -4.55 -10.24
CA VAL A 330 16.84 -4.80 -9.42
C VAL A 330 16.70 -6.13 -8.67
N CYS A 331 15.48 -6.47 -8.37
CA CYS A 331 15.06 -7.74 -7.78
C CYS A 331 14.79 -8.79 -8.85
#